data_af7c3760ca43e08432c45f9a9bf4e1b7
#
_entry.id   af7c3760ca43e08432c45f9a9bf4e1b7
#
_cell.length_a   1.000
_cell.length_b   1.000
_cell.length_c   1.000
_cell.angle_alpha   90.00
_cell.angle_beta   90.00
_cell.angle_gamma   90.00
#
_symmetry.space_group_name_H-M   'P 1'
#
loop_
_entity.id
_entity.type
_entity.pdbx_description
1 polymer ?
#
loop_
_entity_poly.entity_id
_entity_poly.type
_entity_poly.pdbx_seq_one_letter_code
_entity_poly.pdbx_strand_id
1 'polypeptide(L)'
;MEGQIDDLVGEVNKETAKGNKVLITTLTKRMAEDLTDYMREIGIRVKYLHSDIDTLERTEIIRDMRLNVFDVLVGINLLREGLDIPEISLVAILDADKEGFLRSETSLVQTIGRAARNAEGHVIMYADNMTDSMRLAIDETKRRRAIQEAYNKEHGITPKTIKKAVRDAISIYKETEEAPKKPEKDPESMSRKELEAAVKDVQKRMKQAAAELNFEEAALLRDQMIVLKKHLQEIEE
;
A
#
# COMPACT_ATOMS: atom_id res chain seq x y z
N MET A 1 -2.51 -10.43 -27.87
CA MET A 1 -1.79 -11.72 -27.84
C MET A 1 -2.79 -12.83 -27.58
N GLU A 2 -2.91 -13.76 -28.52
CA GLU A 2 -3.84 -14.89 -28.39
C GLU A 2 -3.30 -15.85 -27.30
N GLY A 3 -4.18 -16.39 -26.44
CA GLY A 3 -3.78 -17.30 -25.35
C GLY A 3 -3.11 -16.69 -24.12
N GLN A 4 -2.92 -15.35 -24.07
CA GLN A 4 -2.24 -14.72 -22.92
C GLN A 4 -2.99 -14.92 -21.59
N ILE A 5 -4.32 -14.98 -21.63
CA ILE A 5 -5.12 -15.13 -20.39
C ILE A 5 -5.04 -16.57 -19.87
N ASP A 6 -5.05 -17.56 -20.75
CA ASP A 6 -4.93 -18.97 -20.38
C ASP A 6 -3.54 -19.25 -19.78
N ASP A 7 -2.49 -18.74 -20.39
CA ASP A 7 -1.13 -18.82 -19.86
C ASP A 7 -1.00 -18.11 -18.51
N LEU A 8 -1.52 -16.88 -18.40
CA LEU A 8 -1.55 -16.11 -17.16
C LEU A 8 -2.25 -16.90 -16.04
N VAL A 9 -3.42 -17.49 -16.31
CA VAL A 9 -4.13 -18.30 -15.32
C VAL A 9 -3.30 -19.52 -14.90
N GLY A 10 -2.62 -20.17 -15.84
CA GLY A 10 -1.69 -21.25 -15.57
C GLY A 10 -0.56 -20.85 -14.62
N GLU A 11 0.08 -19.72 -14.88
CA GLU A 11 1.15 -19.18 -14.03
C GLU A 11 0.64 -18.73 -12.65
N VAL A 12 -0.53 -18.08 -12.60
CA VAL A 12 -1.19 -17.71 -11.34
C VAL A 12 -1.45 -18.94 -10.48
N ASN A 13 -2.02 -20.00 -11.06
CA ASN A 13 -2.29 -21.23 -10.32
C ASN A 13 -1.03 -21.91 -9.80
N LYS A 14 0.07 -21.88 -10.55
CA LYS A 14 1.37 -22.41 -10.10
C LYS A 14 1.90 -21.67 -8.87
N GLU A 15 1.80 -20.34 -8.87
CA GLU A 15 2.31 -19.52 -7.78
C GLU A 15 1.40 -19.58 -6.54
N THR A 16 0.09 -19.51 -6.73
CA THR A 16 -0.87 -19.58 -5.61
C THR A 16 -0.87 -20.94 -4.93
N ALA A 17 -0.63 -22.02 -5.68
CA ALA A 17 -0.45 -23.37 -5.10
C ALA A 17 0.76 -23.47 -4.16
N LYS A 18 1.79 -22.62 -4.34
CA LYS A 18 2.95 -22.50 -3.44
C LYS A 18 2.68 -21.59 -2.24
N GLY A 19 1.50 -20.95 -2.18
CA GLY A 19 1.16 -19.94 -1.17
C GLY A 19 1.73 -18.54 -1.48
N ASN A 20 2.26 -18.33 -2.68
CA ASN A 20 2.79 -17.05 -3.13
C ASN A 20 1.68 -16.09 -3.58
N LYS A 21 2.04 -14.83 -3.72
CA LYS A 21 1.15 -13.76 -4.18
C LYS A 21 1.51 -13.29 -5.59
N VAL A 22 0.49 -12.91 -6.34
CA VAL A 22 0.63 -12.47 -7.74
C VAL A 22 0.11 -11.05 -7.92
N LEU A 23 0.87 -10.25 -8.65
CA LEU A 23 0.52 -8.89 -9.03
C LEU A 23 0.32 -8.85 -10.56
N ILE A 24 -0.83 -8.34 -11.02
CA ILE A 24 -1.13 -8.22 -12.44
C ILE A 24 -1.38 -6.76 -12.78
N THR A 25 -0.67 -6.24 -13.79
CA THR A 25 -0.88 -4.88 -14.26
C THR A 25 -1.54 -4.86 -15.63
N THR A 26 -2.60 -4.06 -15.74
CA THR A 26 -3.35 -3.82 -16.98
C THR A 26 -3.17 -2.36 -17.44
N LEU A 27 -3.69 -2.01 -18.63
CA LEU A 27 -3.63 -0.65 -19.15
C LEU A 27 -4.88 0.17 -18.83
N THR A 28 -6.04 -0.48 -18.71
CA THR A 28 -7.32 0.19 -18.53
C THR A 28 -8.09 -0.36 -17.34
N LYS A 29 -8.97 0.48 -16.80
CA LYS A 29 -9.87 0.14 -15.70
C LYS A 29 -10.79 -1.04 -16.11
N ARG A 30 -11.40 -0.94 -17.28
CA ARG A 30 -12.27 -1.97 -17.80
C ARG A 30 -11.56 -3.33 -17.92
N MET A 31 -10.33 -3.35 -18.47
CA MET A 31 -9.55 -4.58 -18.58
C MET A 31 -9.24 -5.19 -17.20
N ALA A 32 -8.95 -4.36 -16.21
CA ALA A 32 -8.71 -4.84 -14.86
C ALA A 32 -9.98 -5.42 -14.23
N GLU A 33 -11.11 -4.78 -14.42
CA GLU A 33 -12.42 -5.24 -13.93
C GLU A 33 -12.81 -6.56 -14.60
N ASP A 34 -12.82 -6.61 -15.95
CA ASP A 34 -13.17 -7.80 -16.73
C ASP A 34 -12.26 -9.01 -16.34
N LEU A 35 -10.96 -8.77 -16.18
CA LEU A 35 -10.02 -9.82 -15.79
C LEU A 35 -10.27 -10.29 -14.35
N THR A 36 -10.57 -9.37 -13.44
CA THR A 36 -10.86 -9.70 -12.05
C THR A 36 -12.12 -10.55 -11.94
N ASP A 37 -13.17 -10.19 -12.68
CA ASP A 37 -14.42 -10.94 -12.68
C ASP A 37 -14.24 -12.33 -13.28
N TYR A 38 -13.53 -12.44 -14.41
CA TYR A 38 -13.20 -13.73 -15.01
C TYR A 38 -12.40 -14.62 -14.03
N MET A 39 -11.36 -14.09 -13.40
CA MET A 39 -10.55 -14.86 -12.42
C MET A 39 -11.37 -15.31 -11.22
N ARG A 40 -12.32 -14.48 -10.79
CA ARG A 40 -13.24 -14.84 -9.68
C ARG A 40 -14.20 -15.96 -10.07
N GLU A 41 -14.74 -15.93 -11.31
CA GLU A 41 -15.63 -16.96 -11.83
C GLU A 41 -14.95 -18.33 -11.90
N ILE A 42 -13.66 -18.38 -12.23
CA ILE A 42 -12.87 -19.63 -12.24
C ILE A 42 -12.30 -20.02 -10.87
N GLY A 43 -12.70 -19.32 -9.79
CA GLY A 43 -12.38 -19.68 -8.41
C GLY A 43 -11.05 -19.15 -7.88
N ILE A 44 -10.38 -18.22 -8.57
CA ILE A 44 -9.17 -17.56 -8.09
C ILE A 44 -9.54 -16.47 -7.09
N ARG A 45 -8.88 -16.44 -5.94
CA ARG A 45 -9.05 -15.39 -4.92
C ARG A 45 -8.35 -14.12 -5.36
N VAL A 46 -9.09 -13.20 -5.97
CA VAL A 46 -8.59 -12.00 -6.62
C VAL A 46 -9.28 -10.74 -6.11
N LYS A 47 -8.52 -9.65 -5.99
CA LYS A 47 -9.05 -8.29 -5.79
C LYS A 47 -8.53 -7.33 -6.86
N TYR A 48 -9.32 -6.30 -7.15
CA TYR A 48 -8.96 -5.19 -8.02
C TYR A 48 -8.59 -3.96 -7.18
N LEU A 49 -7.50 -3.31 -7.56
CA LEU A 49 -7.05 -2.05 -6.97
C LEU A 49 -7.17 -0.93 -8.01
N HIS A 50 -8.14 -0.04 -7.83
CA HIS A 50 -8.36 1.11 -8.72
C HIS A 50 -7.84 2.43 -8.13
N SER A 51 -7.78 3.47 -8.97
CA SER A 51 -7.22 4.79 -8.61
C SER A 51 -8.06 5.55 -7.59
N ASP A 52 -9.35 5.24 -7.50
CA ASP A 52 -10.33 5.98 -6.70
C ASP A 52 -10.47 5.42 -5.26
N ILE A 53 -9.74 4.35 -4.96
CA ILE A 53 -9.67 3.77 -3.61
C ILE A 53 -8.91 4.72 -2.68
N ASP A 54 -9.49 5.00 -1.53
CA ASP A 54 -8.85 5.83 -0.53
C ASP A 54 -7.63 5.14 0.12
N THR A 55 -6.85 5.90 0.89
CA THR A 55 -5.61 5.41 1.49
C THR A 55 -5.87 4.32 2.54
N LEU A 56 -6.98 4.39 3.28
CA LEU A 56 -7.32 3.41 4.31
C LEU A 56 -7.72 2.09 3.67
N GLU A 57 -8.66 2.11 2.73
CA GLU A 57 -9.11 0.93 1.99
C GLU A 57 -7.93 0.26 1.25
N ARG A 58 -7.03 1.05 0.66
CA ARG A 58 -5.81 0.54 0.04
C ARG A 58 -4.93 -0.21 1.03
N THR A 59 -4.77 0.33 2.23
CA THR A 59 -3.98 -0.30 3.29
C THR A 59 -4.62 -1.61 3.74
N GLU A 60 -5.94 -1.66 3.83
CA GLU A 60 -6.70 -2.88 4.14
C GLU A 60 -6.54 -3.95 3.04
N ILE A 61 -6.62 -3.56 1.77
CA ILE A 61 -6.40 -4.49 0.64
C ILE A 61 -4.99 -5.10 0.72
N ILE A 62 -3.96 -4.30 0.97
CA ILE A 62 -2.59 -4.80 1.09
C ILE A 62 -2.45 -5.74 2.30
N ARG A 63 -3.04 -5.39 3.42
CA ARG A 63 -3.09 -6.21 4.63
C ARG A 63 -3.79 -7.55 4.38
N ASP A 64 -4.96 -7.52 3.77
CA ASP A 64 -5.76 -8.71 3.45
C ASP A 64 -4.99 -9.67 2.54
N MET A 65 -4.28 -9.15 1.53
CA MET A 65 -3.40 -9.96 0.68
C MET A 65 -2.31 -10.64 1.48
N ARG A 66 -1.67 -9.93 2.41
CA ARG A 66 -0.63 -10.46 3.28
C ARG A 66 -1.16 -11.45 4.33
N LEU A 67 -2.43 -11.30 4.74
CA LEU A 67 -3.14 -12.23 5.63
C LEU A 67 -3.75 -13.42 4.90
N ASN A 68 -3.45 -13.65 3.62
CA ASN A 68 -3.97 -14.73 2.79
C ASN A 68 -5.50 -14.71 2.58
N VAL A 69 -6.16 -13.57 2.68
CA VAL A 69 -7.58 -13.43 2.33
C VAL A 69 -7.77 -13.62 0.83
N PHE A 70 -6.84 -13.12 0.03
CA PHE A 70 -6.78 -13.35 -1.42
C PHE A 70 -5.32 -13.46 -1.90
N ASP A 71 -5.12 -13.93 -3.15
CA ASP A 71 -3.79 -14.26 -3.66
C ASP A 71 -3.35 -13.39 -4.82
N VAL A 72 -4.30 -12.83 -5.56
CA VAL A 72 -4.05 -12.08 -6.79
C VAL A 72 -4.54 -10.65 -6.65
N LEU A 73 -3.68 -9.69 -6.96
CA LEU A 73 -4.02 -8.27 -7.02
C LEU A 73 -3.91 -7.78 -8.46
N VAL A 74 -5.02 -7.30 -9.02
CA VAL A 74 -5.07 -6.70 -10.36
C VAL A 74 -5.17 -5.19 -10.24
N GLY A 75 -4.48 -4.45 -11.08
CA GLY A 75 -4.60 -2.99 -11.11
C GLY A 75 -3.91 -2.35 -12.30
N ILE A 76 -4.20 -1.05 -12.54
CA ILE A 76 -3.68 -0.30 -13.68
C ILE A 76 -2.29 0.24 -13.40
N ASN A 77 -2.18 1.07 -12.39
CA ASN A 77 -0.94 1.74 -11.99
C ASN A 77 -0.60 1.36 -10.55
N LEU A 78 -0.04 0.18 -10.39
CA LEU A 78 0.39 -0.34 -9.10
C LEU A 78 1.75 0.24 -8.66
N LEU A 79 2.26 1.24 -9.41
CA LEU A 79 3.52 1.92 -9.10
C LEU A 79 3.36 3.00 -8.03
N ARG A 80 2.14 3.48 -7.78
CA ARG A 80 1.87 4.47 -6.74
C ARG A 80 2.28 3.93 -5.38
N GLU A 81 2.76 4.80 -4.55
CA GLU A 81 3.41 4.61 -3.26
C GLU A 81 2.78 3.54 -2.36
N GLY A 82 3.60 2.79 -1.65
CA GLY A 82 3.17 1.94 -0.54
C GLY A 82 2.91 0.46 -0.85
N LEU A 83 3.01 -0.04 -2.10
CA LEU A 83 2.96 -1.48 -2.37
C LEU A 83 4.28 -2.14 -1.96
N ASP A 84 4.39 -2.49 -0.70
CA ASP A 84 5.50 -3.25 -0.14
C ASP A 84 5.01 -4.62 0.34
N ILE A 85 4.87 -5.54 -0.60
CA ILE A 85 4.37 -6.89 -0.36
C ILE A 85 5.50 -7.88 -0.71
N PRO A 86 6.33 -8.29 0.26
CA PRO A 86 7.44 -9.21 0.01
C PRO A 86 7.00 -10.61 -0.44
N GLU A 87 5.75 -10.95 -0.22
CA GLU A 87 5.16 -12.23 -0.59
C GLU A 87 4.85 -12.36 -2.10
N ILE A 88 4.99 -11.26 -2.88
CA ILE A 88 4.80 -11.28 -4.33
C ILE A 88 5.98 -12.05 -4.98
N SER A 89 5.67 -13.17 -5.64
CA SER A 89 6.62 -13.95 -6.42
C SER A 89 6.48 -13.73 -7.92
N LEU A 90 5.26 -13.45 -8.39
CA LEU A 90 4.99 -13.20 -9.81
C LEU A 90 4.43 -11.80 -10.01
N VAL A 91 5.02 -11.08 -10.95
CA VAL A 91 4.46 -9.84 -11.51
C VAL A 91 4.15 -10.08 -12.99
N ALA A 92 2.87 -10.04 -13.36
CA ALA A 92 2.43 -10.16 -14.74
C ALA A 92 2.09 -8.78 -15.32
N ILE A 93 2.66 -8.45 -16.47
CA ILE A 93 2.46 -7.18 -17.16
C ILE A 93 1.74 -7.48 -18.48
N LEU A 94 0.45 -7.18 -18.54
CA LEU A 94 -0.33 -7.36 -19.78
C LEU A 94 -0.10 -6.18 -20.73
N ASP A 95 -0.19 -6.45 -22.03
CA ASP A 95 0.03 -5.45 -23.09
C ASP A 95 1.32 -4.64 -22.85
N ALA A 96 2.41 -5.33 -22.58
CA ALA A 96 3.69 -4.68 -22.25
C ALA A 96 4.29 -3.92 -23.45
N ASP A 97 3.87 -4.23 -24.67
CA ASP A 97 4.26 -3.57 -25.92
C ASP A 97 3.42 -2.35 -26.29
N LYS A 98 2.36 -2.05 -25.54
CA LYS A 98 1.57 -0.83 -25.76
C LYS A 98 2.28 0.37 -25.14
N GLU A 99 3.20 0.96 -25.92
CA GLU A 99 4.00 2.10 -25.47
C GLU A 99 3.15 3.25 -24.94
N GLY A 100 3.64 3.88 -23.86
CA GLY A 100 2.98 4.98 -23.17
C GLY A 100 3.52 5.14 -21.76
N PHE A 101 2.95 6.07 -21.00
CA PHE A 101 3.42 6.39 -19.63
C PHE A 101 3.50 5.16 -18.70
N LEU A 102 2.53 4.23 -18.81
CA LEU A 102 2.46 3.02 -17.97
C LEU A 102 3.41 1.89 -18.45
N ARG A 103 3.98 2.00 -19.63
CA ARG A 103 4.86 1.02 -20.24
C ARG A 103 6.19 1.64 -20.71
N SER A 104 6.53 2.83 -20.20
CA SER A 104 7.86 3.41 -20.35
C SER A 104 8.90 2.55 -19.63
N GLU A 105 10.17 2.67 -20.03
CA GLU A 105 11.31 2.00 -19.38
C GLU A 105 11.24 2.14 -17.85
N THR A 106 11.12 3.38 -17.36
CA THR A 106 11.05 3.66 -15.91
C THR A 106 9.88 2.95 -15.22
N SER A 107 8.69 2.98 -15.83
CA SER A 107 7.51 2.29 -15.29
C SER A 107 7.70 0.78 -15.25
N LEU A 108 8.28 0.20 -16.29
CA LEU A 108 8.56 -1.23 -16.36
C LEU A 108 9.60 -1.64 -15.30
N VAL A 109 10.70 -0.92 -15.18
CA VAL A 109 11.74 -1.19 -14.15
C VAL A 109 11.15 -1.12 -12.74
N GLN A 110 10.30 -0.14 -12.45
CA GLN A 110 9.64 -0.02 -11.14
C GLN A 110 8.66 -1.16 -10.88
N THR A 111 7.91 -1.58 -11.90
CA THR A 111 6.97 -2.71 -11.80
C THR A 111 7.70 -4.02 -11.57
N ILE A 112 8.77 -4.28 -12.32
CA ILE A 112 9.67 -5.43 -12.14
C ILE A 112 10.23 -5.47 -10.72
N GLY A 113 10.61 -4.32 -10.19
CA GLY A 113 11.16 -4.18 -8.84
C GLY A 113 10.21 -4.63 -7.71
N ARG A 114 8.91 -4.79 -7.99
CA ARG A 114 7.96 -5.33 -7.00
C ARG A 114 8.21 -6.81 -6.68
N ALA A 115 8.69 -7.59 -7.64
CA ALA A 115 9.06 -8.99 -7.41
C ALA A 115 10.45 -9.15 -6.75
N ALA A 116 11.28 -8.11 -6.72
CA ALA A 116 12.67 -8.20 -6.28
C ALA A 116 12.88 -8.48 -4.79
N ARG A 117 11.83 -8.41 -3.96
CA ARG A 117 11.88 -8.73 -2.52
C ARG A 117 11.68 -10.20 -2.21
N ASN A 118 11.23 -10.97 -3.19
CA ASN A 118 11.09 -12.40 -3.12
C ASN A 118 12.29 -13.07 -3.80
N ALA A 119 12.94 -14.02 -3.14
CA ALA A 119 14.10 -14.72 -3.69
C ALA A 119 13.76 -15.52 -4.96
N GLU A 120 12.52 -15.98 -5.10
CA GLU A 120 11.98 -16.67 -6.27
C GLU A 120 11.21 -15.71 -7.20
N GLY A 121 11.30 -14.40 -6.95
CA GLY A 121 10.55 -13.39 -7.69
C GLY A 121 10.89 -13.37 -9.17
N HIS A 122 9.86 -13.41 -10.01
CA HIS A 122 9.98 -13.32 -11.47
C HIS A 122 8.87 -12.45 -12.08
N VAL A 123 9.09 -12.07 -13.34
CA VAL A 123 8.19 -11.19 -14.07
C VAL A 123 7.90 -11.76 -15.43
N ILE A 124 6.64 -11.76 -15.84
CA ILE A 124 6.19 -12.13 -17.18
C ILE A 124 5.62 -10.88 -17.85
N MET A 125 6.12 -10.57 -19.04
CA MET A 125 5.61 -9.49 -19.90
C MET A 125 4.89 -10.11 -21.08
N TYR A 126 3.58 -9.91 -21.16
CA TYR A 126 2.77 -10.35 -22.30
C TYR A 126 2.78 -9.26 -23.36
N ALA A 127 3.31 -9.60 -24.53
CA ALA A 127 3.53 -8.68 -25.65
C ALA A 127 3.55 -9.43 -26.97
N ASP A 128 3.05 -8.81 -28.03
CA ASP A 128 3.20 -9.35 -29.39
C ASP A 128 4.56 -8.97 -29.98
N ASN A 129 5.10 -7.81 -29.59
CA ASN A 129 6.38 -7.31 -30.09
C ASN A 129 7.26 -6.79 -28.96
N MET A 130 8.58 -6.94 -29.11
CA MET A 130 9.56 -6.37 -28.22
C MET A 130 9.76 -4.87 -28.52
N THR A 131 9.38 -3.99 -27.60
CA THR A 131 9.61 -2.54 -27.72
C THR A 131 10.96 -2.13 -27.17
N ASP A 132 11.42 -0.92 -27.50
CA ASP A 132 12.67 -0.38 -26.95
C ASP A 132 12.58 -0.19 -25.44
N SER A 133 11.44 0.29 -24.92
CA SER A 133 11.20 0.41 -23.48
C SER A 133 11.28 -0.93 -22.75
N MET A 134 10.72 -2.00 -23.33
CA MET A 134 10.84 -3.35 -22.78
C MET A 134 12.28 -3.83 -22.76
N ARG A 135 13.01 -3.66 -23.89
CA ARG A 135 14.40 -4.08 -24.02
C ARG A 135 15.28 -3.39 -22.99
N LEU A 136 15.19 -2.08 -22.89
CA LEU A 136 15.96 -1.28 -21.91
C LEU A 136 15.64 -1.70 -20.47
N ALA A 137 14.36 -1.92 -20.13
CA ALA A 137 13.98 -2.37 -18.79
C ALA A 137 14.50 -3.76 -18.46
N ILE A 138 14.47 -4.69 -19.42
CA ILE A 138 15.00 -6.06 -19.26
C ILE A 138 16.53 -6.01 -19.10
N ASP A 139 17.22 -5.27 -19.95
CA ASP A 139 18.69 -5.18 -19.93
C ASP A 139 19.18 -4.53 -18.62
N GLU A 140 18.53 -3.47 -18.17
CA GLU A 140 18.86 -2.82 -16.89
C GLU A 140 18.60 -3.77 -15.70
N THR A 141 17.49 -4.52 -15.73
CA THR A 141 17.19 -5.50 -14.68
C THR A 141 18.23 -6.62 -14.65
N LYS A 142 18.61 -7.16 -15.82
CA LYS A 142 19.67 -8.18 -15.92
C LYS A 142 21.01 -7.65 -15.44
N ARG A 143 21.38 -6.41 -15.82
CA ARG A 143 22.61 -5.76 -15.38
C ARG A 143 22.67 -5.64 -13.85
N ARG A 144 21.59 -5.12 -13.22
CA ARG A 144 21.50 -5.00 -11.75
C ARG A 144 21.62 -6.36 -11.08
N ARG A 145 20.93 -7.37 -11.61
CA ARG A 145 20.95 -8.73 -11.07
C ARG A 145 22.35 -9.35 -11.14
N ALA A 146 23.03 -9.22 -12.27
CA ALA A 146 24.39 -9.73 -12.43
C ALA A 146 25.37 -9.13 -11.42
N ILE A 147 25.30 -7.81 -11.19
CA ILE A 147 26.12 -7.11 -10.18
C ILE A 147 25.82 -7.65 -8.78
N GLN A 148 24.54 -7.79 -8.44
CA GLN A 148 24.13 -8.28 -7.13
C GLN A 148 24.54 -9.74 -6.90
N GLU A 149 24.40 -10.58 -7.92
CA GLU A 149 24.81 -12.00 -7.87
C GLU A 149 26.33 -12.14 -7.69
N ALA A 150 27.12 -11.33 -8.40
CA ALA A 150 28.57 -11.29 -8.23
C ALA A 150 28.97 -10.88 -6.80
N TYR A 151 28.37 -9.81 -6.29
CA TYR A 151 28.58 -9.35 -4.92
C TYR A 151 28.20 -10.41 -3.89
N ASN A 152 27.03 -11.04 -4.05
CA ASN A 152 26.55 -12.08 -3.15
C ASN A 152 27.50 -13.28 -3.12
N LYS A 153 28.00 -13.68 -4.29
CA LYS A 153 28.96 -14.79 -4.42
C LYS A 153 30.28 -14.46 -3.73
N GLU A 154 30.81 -13.26 -3.92
CA GLU A 154 32.05 -12.79 -3.31
C GLU A 154 31.95 -12.76 -1.77
N HIS A 155 30.79 -12.36 -1.23
CA HIS A 155 30.59 -12.22 0.20
C HIS A 155 29.90 -13.43 0.86
N GLY A 156 29.67 -14.52 0.13
CA GLY A 156 29.00 -15.73 0.66
C GLY A 156 27.55 -15.51 1.09
N ILE A 157 26.86 -14.53 0.49
CA ILE A 157 25.49 -14.17 0.80
C ILE A 157 24.51 -15.05 -0.01
N THR A 158 23.64 -15.77 0.69
CA THR A 158 22.52 -16.48 0.07
C THR A 158 21.27 -15.61 0.13
N PRO A 159 20.67 -15.20 -0.99
CA PRO A 159 19.45 -14.42 -1.02
C PRO A 159 18.30 -15.14 -0.29
N LYS A 160 17.55 -14.38 0.49
CA LYS A 160 16.36 -14.89 1.22
C LYS A 160 15.19 -13.94 1.00
N THR A 161 14.00 -14.50 0.86
CA THR A 161 12.76 -13.69 0.83
C THR A 161 12.61 -12.88 2.10
N ILE A 162 12.32 -11.59 1.96
CA ILE A 162 12.11 -10.69 3.08
C ILE A 162 10.83 -11.10 3.81
N LYS A 163 10.92 -11.32 5.12
CA LYS A 163 9.76 -11.55 5.99
C LYS A 163 9.49 -10.30 6.81
N LYS A 164 8.34 -9.67 6.60
CA LYS A 164 7.87 -8.54 7.40
C LYS A 164 6.65 -8.94 8.21
N ALA A 165 6.56 -8.50 9.46
CA ALA A 165 5.34 -8.61 10.24
C ALA A 165 4.22 -7.80 9.56
N VAL A 166 3.00 -8.36 9.55
CA VAL A 166 1.81 -7.61 9.13
C VAL A 166 1.45 -6.71 10.31
N ARG A 167 1.68 -5.41 10.17
CA ARG A 167 1.27 -4.42 11.18
C ARG A 167 -0.20 -4.08 10.94
N ASP A 168 -1.00 -4.09 11.99
CA ASP A 168 -2.35 -3.57 11.94
C ASP A 168 -2.27 -2.04 11.83
N ALA A 169 -2.60 -1.49 10.67
CA ALA A 169 -2.71 -0.04 10.50
C ALA A 169 -3.76 0.55 11.46
N ILE A 170 -4.79 -0.24 11.80
CA ILE A 170 -5.81 0.10 12.79
C ILE A 170 -5.23 0.17 14.21
N SER A 171 -4.19 -0.60 14.56
CA SER A 171 -3.58 -0.50 15.89
C SER A 171 -2.78 0.78 16.06
N ILE A 172 -2.17 1.31 14.99
CA ILE A 172 -1.48 2.60 15.05
C ILE A 172 -2.49 3.74 15.23
N TYR A 173 -3.65 3.69 14.56
CA TYR A 173 -4.75 4.64 14.79
C TYR A 173 -5.40 4.45 16.16
N LYS A 174 -5.59 3.20 16.63
CA LYS A 174 -6.12 2.93 17.97
C LYS A 174 -5.11 3.22 19.08
N GLU A 175 -3.81 3.02 18.89
CA GLU A 175 -2.80 3.45 19.87
C GLU A 175 -2.66 4.97 19.94
N THR A 176 -3.02 5.70 18.87
CA THR A 176 -3.14 7.17 18.91
C THR A 176 -4.48 7.62 19.50
N GLU A 177 -5.52 6.77 19.45
CA GLU A 177 -6.82 7.04 20.08
C GLU A 177 -6.96 6.46 21.50
N GLU A 178 -6.15 5.47 21.90
CA GLU A 178 -6.17 4.83 23.22
C GLU A 178 -4.99 5.27 24.13
N ALA A 179 -4.62 6.53 24.11
CA ALA A 179 -4.23 7.12 25.39
C ALA A 179 -5.49 7.08 26.29
N PRO A 180 -5.43 6.61 27.54
CA PRO A 180 -6.62 6.47 28.36
C PRO A 180 -7.27 7.84 28.48
N LYS A 181 -8.32 8.07 27.69
CA LYS A 181 -9.22 9.19 27.89
C LYS A 181 -9.84 8.95 29.28
N LYS A 182 -9.38 9.71 30.28
CA LYS A 182 -10.24 9.99 31.42
C LYS A 182 -11.59 10.38 30.83
N PRO A 183 -12.72 9.86 31.32
CA PRO A 183 -14.03 10.25 30.81
C PRO A 183 -14.07 11.77 30.80
N GLU A 184 -14.01 12.37 29.63
CA GLU A 184 -14.16 13.81 29.48
C GLU A 184 -15.59 14.09 29.93
N LYS A 185 -15.70 14.76 31.07
CA LYS A 185 -16.99 15.32 31.48
C LYS A 185 -17.44 16.23 30.37
N ASP A 186 -18.70 16.10 29.99
CA ASP A 186 -19.32 16.95 28.99
C ASP A 186 -19.03 18.42 29.37
N PRO A 187 -18.52 19.26 28.47
CA PRO A 187 -18.22 20.66 28.78
C PRO A 187 -19.39 21.41 29.45
N GLU A 188 -20.65 21.06 29.11
CA GLU A 188 -21.85 21.57 29.71
C GLU A 188 -22.04 21.19 31.18
N SER A 189 -21.37 20.12 31.64
CA SER A 189 -21.44 19.64 33.02
C SER A 189 -20.25 20.07 33.89
N MET A 190 -19.33 20.83 33.34
CA MET A 190 -18.10 21.27 34.01
C MET A 190 -18.33 22.59 34.77
N SER A 191 -17.82 22.65 36.00
CA SER A 191 -17.74 23.90 36.70
C SER A 191 -16.71 24.86 36.06
N ARG A 192 -16.87 26.18 36.27
CA ARG A 192 -15.94 27.21 35.76
C ARG A 192 -14.48 26.87 36.02
N LYS A 193 -14.13 26.40 37.24
CA LYS A 193 -12.75 26.03 37.59
C LYS A 193 -12.25 24.82 36.81
N GLU A 194 -13.14 23.86 36.53
CA GLU A 194 -12.79 22.69 35.71
C GLU A 194 -12.58 23.07 34.24
N LEU A 195 -13.39 23.97 33.68
CA LEU A 195 -13.24 24.51 32.34
C LEU A 195 -11.93 25.34 32.19
N GLU A 196 -11.60 26.19 33.15
CA GLU A 196 -10.34 26.95 33.15
C GLU A 196 -9.12 26.01 33.21
N ALA A 197 -9.18 24.95 34.00
CA ALA A 197 -8.12 23.94 34.07
C ALA A 197 -8.01 23.15 32.76
N ALA A 198 -9.14 22.74 32.18
CA ALA A 198 -9.18 22.04 30.89
C ALA A 198 -8.61 22.90 29.74
N VAL A 199 -8.96 24.17 29.66
CA VAL A 199 -8.40 25.12 28.66
C VAL A 199 -6.88 25.23 28.79
N LYS A 200 -6.36 25.31 30.02
CA LYS A 200 -4.91 25.37 30.25
C LYS A 200 -4.19 24.09 29.85
N ASP A 201 -4.78 22.92 30.13
CA ASP A 201 -4.22 21.63 29.77
C ASP A 201 -4.19 21.44 28.24
N VAL A 202 -5.32 21.67 27.56
CA VAL A 202 -5.42 21.59 26.11
C VAL A 202 -4.46 22.57 25.43
N GLN A 203 -4.30 23.79 25.96
CA GLN A 203 -3.36 24.77 25.44
C GLN A 203 -1.90 24.31 25.58
N LYS A 204 -1.55 23.66 26.69
CA LYS A 204 -0.22 23.10 26.90
C LYS A 204 0.08 21.97 25.91
N ARG A 205 -0.83 21.05 25.75
CA ARG A 205 -0.74 19.92 24.79
C ARG A 205 -0.65 20.41 23.36
N MET A 206 -1.47 21.39 22.98
CA MET A 206 -1.43 22.02 21.64
C MET A 206 -0.04 22.61 21.34
N LYS A 207 0.56 23.32 22.30
CA LYS A 207 1.91 23.90 22.13
C LYS A 207 2.97 22.80 22.02
N GLN A 208 2.82 21.71 22.76
CA GLN A 208 3.74 20.58 22.71
C GLN A 208 3.64 19.88 21.36
N ALA A 209 2.44 19.54 20.89
CA ALA A 209 2.21 18.94 19.58
C ALA A 209 2.79 19.82 18.44
N ALA A 210 2.61 21.13 18.52
CA ALA A 210 3.20 22.07 17.56
C ALA A 210 4.75 22.08 17.61
N ALA A 211 5.35 21.98 18.79
CA ALA A 211 6.81 21.89 18.94
C ALA A 211 7.39 20.57 18.40
N GLU A 212 6.61 19.49 18.47
CA GLU A 212 6.92 18.16 17.92
C GLU A 212 6.59 18.05 16.43
N LEU A 213 6.17 19.15 15.77
CA LEU A 213 5.77 19.24 14.36
C LEU A 213 4.54 18.37 14.01
N ASN A 214 3.76 17.95 15.01
CA ASN A 214 2.50 17.22 14.82
C ASN A 214 1.36 18.23 14.64
N PHE A 215 1.27 18.81 13.44
CA PHE A 215 0.32 19.90 13.13
C PHE A 215 -1.14 19.44 13.11
N GLU A 216 -1.41 18.17 12.80
CA GLU A 216 -2.77 17.62 12.82
C GLU A 216 -3.32 17.55 14.25
N GLU A 217 -2.55 17.03 15.19
CA GLU A 217 -2.93 16.99 16.60
C GLU A 217 -3.04 18.41 17.19
N ALA A 218 -2.11 19.29 16.84
CA ALA A 218 -2.17 20.69 17.26
C ALA A 218 -3.45 21.39 16.76
N ALA A 219 -3.92 21.08 15.54
CA ALA A 219 -5.17 21.62 15.00
C ALA A 219 -6.40 21.11 15.74
N LEU A 220 -6.49 19.79 16.03
CA LEU A 220 -7.57 19.19 16.82
C LEU A 220 -7.65 19.78 18.23
N LEU A 221 -6.51 19.92 18.89
CA LEU A 221 -6.42 20.54 20.23
C LEU A 221 -6.81 22.02 20.22
N ARG A 222 -6.49 22.76 19.14
CA ARG A 222 -6.95 24.14 18.95
C ARG A 222 -8.46 24.20 18.87
N ASP A 223 -9.08 23.33 18.10
CA ASP A 223 -10.53 23.31 17.92
C ASP A 223 -11.25 22.91 19.21
N GLN A 224 -10.74 21.95 19.99
CA GLN A 224 -11.20 21.66 21.34
C GLN A 224 -11.08 22.87 22.29
N MET A 225 -9.98 23.59 22.25
CA MET A 225 -9.78 24.80 23.06
C MET A 225 -10.81 25.88 22.75
N ILE A 226 -11.18 26.04 21.49
CA ILE A 226 -12.20 27.03 21.05
C ILE A 226 -13.55 26.68 21.66
N VAL A 227 -13.96 25.38 21.63
CA VAL A 227 -15.22 24.91 22.23
C VAL A 227 -15.23 25.16 23.74
N LEU A 228 -14.18 24.77 24.45
CA LEU A 228 -14.08 24.98 25.90
C LEU A 228 -14.10 26.46 26.30
N LYS A 229 -13.46 27.34 25.51
CA LYS A 229 -13.50 28.79 25.76
C LYS A 229 -14.88 29.39 25.52
N LYS A 230 -15.62 28.89 24.54
CA LYS A 230 -16.98 29.32 24.27
C LYS A 230 -17.89 29.02 25.45
N HIS A 231 -17.86 27.79 25.99
CA HIS A 231 -18.61 27.42 27.18
C HIS A 231 -18.21 28.21 28.43
N LEU A 232 -16.90 28.56 28.56
CA LEU A 232 -16.44 29.38 29.66
C LEU A 232 -17.04 30.80 29.60
N GLN A 233 -17.22 31.39 28.39
CA GLN A 233 -17.84 32.68 28.17
C GLN A 233 -19.36 32.65 28.45
N GLU A 234 -20.05 31.56 28.06
CA GLU A 234 -21.48 31.36 28.31
C GLU A 234 -21.84 31.25 29.80
N ILE A 235 -20.90 30.93 30.67
CA ILE A 235 -21.07 30.92 32.14
C ILE A 235 -20.79 32.30 32.76
N GLU A 236 -20.16 33.22 32.00
CA GLU A 236 -19.88 34.60 32.46
C GLU A 236 -20.98 35.59 32.17
N GLU A 237 -21.94 35.24 31.31
CA GLU A 237 -23.19 35.98 31.06
C GLU A 237 -24.33 35.50 31.96
#